data_a9693b12b3680ede6185a0d495af2af1
#
_entry.id   a9693b12b3680ede6185a0d495af2af1
#
_cell.length_a   1.000
_cell.length_b   1.000
_cell.length_c   1.000
_cell.angle_alpha   90.00
_cell.angle_beta   90.00
_cell.angle_gamma   90.00
#
_symmetry.space_group_name_H-M   'P 1'
#
loop_
_entity.id
_entity.type
_entity.pdbx_description
1 polymer ?
#
loop_
_entity_poly.entity_id
_entity_poly.type
_entity_poly.pdbx_seq_one_letter_code
_entity_poly.pdbx_strand_id
1 'polypeptide(L)'
;RMGGSIDYYGVTDPLAEDMHVINQQLGGQLMDQDSELKQSLIFGADKWGQDVLQKTIKGAETSILVGLVAALVAVIIGTVLGALAGYFGGWVDDLLNWFYNVFTSIPYLLLVLAIAAVLQQKGILSIILILGLTGWTGVFRLVRAEYMKHTAREYVLAAKAIGVSNLRRMFVHIFPNVSHIALVQ
;
A
#
# COMPACT_ATOMS: atom_id res chain seq x y z
N ARG A 1 36.66 46.40 12.87
CA ARG A 1 36.68 47.22 14.11
C ARG A 1 36.42 46.27 15.26
N MET A 2 37.49 45.92 16.00
CA MET A 2 37.44 45.12 17.24
C MET A 2 36.71 45.95 18.29
N GLY A 3 35.53 45.54 18.71
CA GLY A 3 34.83 46.04 19.87
C GLY A 3 35.20 45.20 21.06
N GLY A 4 36.34 45.53 21.70
CA GLY A 4 36.62 44.97 23.02
C GLY A 4 35.62 45.54 24.01
N SER A 5 34.87 44.68 24.66
CA SER A 5 34.06 45.05 25.82
C SER A 5 35.02 45.52 26.91
N ILE A 6 34.97 46.82 27.27
CA ILE A 6 35.71 47.37 28.37
C ILE A 6 35.07 46.77 29.64
N ASP A 7 35.79 45.84 30.26
CA ASP A 7 35.42 45.30 31.56
C ASP A 7 35.58 46.40 32.62
N TYR A 8 34.46 46.89 33.11
CA TYR A 8 34.38 47.98 34.07
C TYR A 8 35.02 47.66 35.46
N TYR A 9 35.27 46.35 35.67
CA TYR A 9 35.78 45.83 36.94
C TYR A 9 37.18 45.19 36.85
N GLY A 10 37.80 45.17 35.66
CA GLY A 10 39.16 44.65 35.49
C GLY A 10 39.28 43.13 35.68
N VAL A 11 38.20 42.42 35.60
CA VAL A 11 38.16 40.94 35.68
C VAL A 11 38.27 40.36 34.28
N THR A 12 39.41 39.78 33.94
CA THR A 12 39.56 39.00 32.72
C THR A 12 38.78 37.68 32.87
N ASP A 13 37.78 37.49 32.03
CA ASP A 13 37.05 36.24 32.00
C ASP A 13 38.00 35.12 31.51
N PRO A 14 38.34 34.12 32.35
CA PRO A 14 39.28 33.07 31.98
C PRO A 14 38.72 32.14 30.90
N LEU A 15 37.44 32.23 30.60
CA LEU A 15 36.76 31.40 29.59
C LEU A 15 36.57 32.10 28.22
N ALA A 16 37.01 33.41 28.13
CA ALA A 16 36.79 34.18 26.90
C ALA A 16 37.49 33.57 25.67
N GLU A 17 38.70 33.00 25.84
CA GLU A 17 39.41 32.30 24.77
C GLU A 17 38.75 31.00 24.38
N ASP A 18 38.32 30.21 25.35
CA ASP A 18 37.60 28.92 25.07
C ASP A 18 36.25 29.19 24.42
N MET A 19 35.54 30.24 24.82
CA MET A 19 34.29 30.65 24.19
C MET A 19 34.49 31.10 22.73
N HIS A 20 35.61 31.76 22.42
CA HIS A 20 35.95 32.12 21.05
C HIS A 20 36.22 30.89 20.16
N VAL A 21 36.96 29.90 20.69
CA VAL A 21 37.25 28.65 19.99
C VAL A 21 35.98 27.84 19.76
N ILE A 22 35.14 27.72 20.81
CA ILE A 22 33.85 27.03 20.72
C ILE A 22 32.91 27.70 19.72
N ASN A 23 32.79 29.03 19.74
CA ASN A 23 31.97 29.77 18.80
C ASN A 23 32.49 29.69 17.36
N GLN A 24 33.79 29.57 17.15
CA GLN A 24 34.38 29.39 15.83
C GLN A 24 34.13 27.99 15.30
N GLN A 25 34.20 26.96 16.16
CA GLN A 25 33.86 25.57 15.80
C GLN A 25 32.35 25.37 15.54
N LEU A 26 31.50 25.92 16.41
CA LEU A 26 30.05 25.90 16.23
C LEU A 26 29.61 26.70 15.01
N GLY A 27 30.20 27.86 14.76
CA GLY A 27 29.92 28.67 13.58
C GLY A 27 30.27 27.97 12.27
N GLY A 28 31.39 27.22 12.26
CA GLY A 28 31.77 26.38 11.13
C GLY A 28 30.82 25.21 10.90
N GLN A 29 30.41 24.53 11.95
CA GLN A 29 29.45 23.42 11.87
C GLN A 29 28.03 23.88 11.48
N LEU A 30 27.61 25.04 11.98
CA LEU A 30 26.31 25.62 11.61
C LEU A 30 26.28 26.11 10.18
N MET A 31 27.38 26.67 9.66
CA MET A 31 27.48 27.05 8.26
C MET A 31 27.52 25.88 7.29
N ASP A 32 28.14 24.76 7.69
CA ASP A 32 28.18 23.55 6.88
C ASP A 32 26.81 22.85 6.85
N GLN A 33 26.10 22.78 8.00
CA GLN A 33 24.73 22.31 8.06
C GLN A 33 23.74 23.21 7.29
N ASP A 34 23.88 24.53 7.36
CA ASP A 34 23.05 25.47 6.62
C ASP A 34 23.31 25.42 5.10
N SER A 35 24.52 25.06 4.66
CA SER A 35 24.83 24.88 3.23
C SER A 35 24.22 23.60 2.67
N GLU A 36 24.20 22.51 3.43
CA GLU A 36 23.50 21.27 3.06
C GLU A 36 21.97 21.43 3.07
N LEU A 37 21.44 22.17 4.03
CA LEU A 37 19.99 22.45 4.11
C LEU A 37 19.50 23.40 2.98
N LYS A 38 20.34 24.28 2.48
CA LYS A 38 19.95 25.22 1.40
C LYS A 38 19.80 24.58 0.01
N GLN A 39 20.36 23.39 -0.22
CA GLN A 39 20.34 22.76 -1.54
C GLN A 39 19.08 21.93 -1.86
N SER A 40 18.21 21.61 -0.88
CA SER A 40 17.12 20.64 -1.10
C SER A 40 15.70 21.11 -0.75
N LEU A 41 15.51 22.30 -0.22
CA LEU A 41 14.21 22.70 0.37
C LEU A 41 13.31 23.49 -0.60
N ILE A 42 13.00 22.95 -1.78
CA ILE A 42 12.11 23.62 -2.74
C ILE A 42 10.73 23.92 -2.14
N PHE A 43 10.21 23.04 -1.28
CA PHE A 43 8.91 23.19 -0.59
C PHE A 43 9.07 23.38 0.93
N GLY A 44 10.26 23.69 1.40
CA GLY A 44 10.54 23.90 2.82
C GLY A 44 10.72 22.60 3.61
N ALA A 45 10.93 22.76 4.92
CA ALA A 45 11.08 21.68 5.88
C ALA A 45 9.82 21.49 6.73
N ASP A 46 9.58 20.26 7.18
CA ASP A 46 8.56 19.99 8.18
C ASP A 46 9.02 20.43 9.59
N LYS A 47 8.14 20.28 10.59
CA LYS A 47 8.46 20.62 12.00
C LYS A 47 9.66 19.85 12.59
N TRP A 48 10.16 18.85 11.88
CA TRP A 48 11.29 18.00 12.24
C TRP A 48 12.54 18.31 11.41
N GLY A 49 12.52 19.34 10.57
CA GLY A 49 13.63 19.74 9.68
C GLY A 49 13.81 18.83 8.46
N GLN A 50 12.85 17.94 8.15
CA GLN A 50 12.92 17.03 7.00
C GLN A 50 12.37 17.71 5.75
N ASP A 51 13.00 17.46 4.60
CA ASP A 51 12.55 17.94 3.29
C ASP A 51 11.15 17.40 2.96
N VAL A 52 10.18 18.31 2.81
CA VAL A 52 8.79 17.97 2.51
C VAL A 52 8.66 17.30 1.15
N LEU A 53 9.41 17.73 0.13
CA LEU A 53 9.38 17.14 -1.21
C LEU A 53 9.87 15.70 -1.19
N GLN A 54 11.04 15.45 -0.61
CA GLN A 54 11.63 14.11 -0.53
C GLN A 54 10.73 13.15 0.26
N LYS A 55 10.15 13.64 1.36
CA LYS A 55 9.22 12.85 2.18
C LYS A 55 7.93 12.52 1.43
N THR A 56 7.41 13.48 0.65
CA THR A 56 6.23 13.27 -0.19
C THR A 56 6.48 12.24 -1.29
N ILE A 57 7.61 12.35 -2.00
CA ILE A 57 8.00 11.40 -3.05
C ILE A 57 8.13 9.98 -2.46
N LYS A 58 8.85 9.86 -1.33
CA LYS A 58 9.05 8.56 -0.67
C LYS A 58 7.75 7.98 -0.11
N GLY A 59 6.86 8.84 0.41
CA GLY A 59 5.52 8.45 0.82
C GLY A 59 4.65 7.97 -0.34
N ALA A 60 4.68 8.66 -1.48
CA ALA A 60 3.98 8.28 -2.69
C ALA A 60 4.49 6.95 -3.26
N GLU A 61 5.81 6.76 -3.35
CA GLU A 61 6.43 5.50 -3.79
C GLU A 61 5.96 4.32 -2.94
N THR A 62 6.04 4.46 -1.62
CA THR A 62 5.59 3.41 -0.69
C THR A 62 4.10 3.13 -0.81
N SER A 63 3.26 4.17 -0.93
CA SER A 63 1.81 4.02 -1.03
C SER A 63 1.38 3.35 -2.33
N ILE A 64 2.00 3.71 -3.46
CA ILE A 64 1.74 3.10 -4.76
C ILE A 64 2.14 1.63 -4.75
N LEU A 65 3.32 1.31 -4.24
CA LEU A 65 3.79 -0.07 -4.16
C LEU A 65 2.87 -0.93 -3.29
N VAL A 66 2.53 -0.44 -2.09
CA VAL A 66 1.61 -1.15 -1.17
C VAL A 66 0.24 -1.35 -1.81
N GLY A 67 -0.32 -0.29 -2.40
CA GLY A 67 -1.62 -0.35 -3.06
C GLY A 67 -1.64 -1.32 -4.23
N LEU A 68 -0.61 -1.28 -5.10
CA LEU A 68 -0.50 -2.17 -6.27
C LEU A 68 -0.40 -3.64 -5.85
N VAL A 69 0.47 -3.95 -4.88
CA VAL A 69 0.66 -5.35 -4.42
C VAL A 69 -0.58 -5.85 -3.70
N ALA A 70 -1.20 -5.04 -2.85
CA ALA A 70 -2.45 -5.40 -2.17
C ALA A 70 -3.60 -5.62 -3.16
N ALA A 71 -3.76 -4.76 -4.16
CA ALA A 71 -4.75 -4.90 -5.22
C ALA A 71 -4.52 -6.19 -6.02
N LEU A 72 -3.27 -6.51 -6.37
CA LEU A 72 -2.93 -7.73 -7.08
C LEU A 72 -3.30 -8.98 -6.29
N VAL A 73 -3.02 -9.01 -4.99
CA VAL A 73 -3.44 -10.10 -4.09
C VAL A 73 -4.97 -10.22 -4.04
N ALA A 74 -5.68 -9.12 -3.87
CA ALA A 74 -7.14 -9.08 -3.83
C ALA A 74 -7.76 -9.57 -5.15
N VAL A 75 -7.22 -9.13 -6.31
CA VAL A 75 -7.67 -9.54 -7.65
C VAL A 75 -7.44 -11.03 -7.86
N ILE A 76 -6.29 -11.57 -7.49
CA ILE A 76 -6.02 -13.02 -7.63
C ILE A 76 -7.01 -13.82 -6.80
N ILE A 77 -7.16 -13.51 -5.52
CA ILE A 77 -8.08 -14.23 -4.61
C ILE A 77 -9.51 -14.12 -5.12
N GLY A 78 -9.98 -12.91 -5.39
CA GLY A 78 -11.35 -12.66 -5.84
C GLY A 78 -11.65 -13.32 -7.18
N THR A 79 -10.71 -13.31 -8.12
CA THR A 79 -10.86 -13.96 -9.44
C THR A 79 -10.91 -15.47 -9.32
N VAL A 80 -10.01 -16.08 -8.56
CA VAL A 80 -10.00 -17.54 -8.39
C VAL A 80 -11.27 -18.02 -7.71
N LEU A 81 -11.65 -17.42 -6.58
CA LEU A 81 -12.86 -17.82 -5.86
C LEU A 81 -14.13 -17.52 -6.68
N GLY A 82 -14.20 -16.35 -7.32
CA GLY A 82 -15.33 -15.98 -8.19
C GLY A 82 -15.48 -16.88 -9.40
N ALA A 83 -14.36 -17.25 -10.04
CA ALA A 83 -14.36 -18.19 -11.16
C ALA A 83 -14.84 -19.59 -10.74
N LEU A 84 -14.38 -20.09 -9.59
CA LEU A 84 -14.82 -21.39 -9.05
C LEU A 84 -16.32 -21.38 -8.74
N ALA A 85 -16.80 -20.37 -8.02
CA ALA A 85 -18.22 -20.24 -7.70
C ALA A 85 -19.09 -20.13 -8.95
N GLY A 86 -18.76 -19.21 -9.87
CA GLY A 86 -19.55 -18.95 -11.07
C GLY A 86 -19.49 -20.07 -12.12
N TYR A 87 -18.41 -20.85 -12.15
CA TYR A 87 -18.27 -21.94 -13.11
C TYR A 87 -18.92 -23.25 -12.66
N PHE A 88 -18.67 -23.68 -11.41
CA PHE A 88 -19.19 -24.97 -10.92
C PHE A 88 -20.64 -24.86 -10.48
N GLY A 89 -21.05 -23.72 -9.92
CA GLY A 89 -22.39 -23.55 -9.39
C GLY A 89 -22.72 -24.51 -8.23
N GLY A 90 -24.02 -24.67 -7.94
CA GLY A 90 -24.49 -25.60 -6.90
C GLY A 90 -23.81 -25.41 -5.55
N TRP A 91 -23.45 -26.52 -4.89
CA TRP A 91 -22.87 -26.47 -3.52
C TRP A 91 -21.54 -25.69 -3.42
N VAL A 92 -20.74 -25.67 -4.51
CA VAL A 92 -19.48 -24.88 -4.55
C VAL A 92 -19.81 -23.39 -4.49
N ASP A 93 -20.79 -22.98 -5.26
CA ASP A 93 -21.29 -21.61 -5.26
C ASP A 93 -21.90 -21.23 -3.91
N ASP A 94 -22.74 -22.09 -3.36
CA ASP A 94 -23.40 -21.88 -2.07
C ASP A 94 -22.37 -21.71 -0.94
N LEU A 95 -21.34 -22.57 -0.89
CA LEU A 95 -20.27 -22.51 0.10
C LEU A 95 -19.47 -21.23 -0.02
N LEU A 96 -19.04 -20.86 -1.22
CA LEU A 96 -18.23 -19.66 -1.45
C LEU A 96 -19.04 -18.38 -1.23
N ASN A 97 -20.33 -18.37 -1.56
CA ASN A 97 -21.23 -17.27 -1.22
C ASN A 97 -21.49 -17.18 0.28
N TRP A 98 -21.62 -18.31 0.99
CA TRP A 98 -21.71 -18.29 2.44
C TRP A 98 -20.47 -17.65 3.05
N PHE A 99 -19.29 -18.07 2.63
CA PHE A 99 -18.03 -17.48 3.06
C PHE A 99 -17.94 -15.97 2.76
N TYR A 100 -18.31 -15.57 1.54
CA TYR A 100 -18.40 -14.16 1.14
C TYR A 100 -19.36 -13.38 2.05
N ASN A 101 -20.56 -13.93 2.35
CA ASN A 101 -21.55 -13.28 3.20
C ASN A 101 -21.05 -13.09 4.64
N VAL A 102 -20.32 -14.07 5.19
CA VAL A 102 -19.69 -13.96 6.52
C VAL A 102 -18.72 -12.77 6.53
N PHE A 103 -17.86 -12.64 5.51
CA PHE A 103 -16.92 -11.53 5.40
C PHE A 103 -17.61 -10.17 5.28
N THR A 104 -18.65 -10.09 4.45
CA THR A 104 -19.36 -8.83 4.19
C THR A 104 -20.37 -8.43 5.26
N SER A 105 -20.73 -9.35 6.16
CA SER A 105 -21.57 -9.07 7.33
C SER A 105 -20.83 -8.26 8.38
N ILE A 106 -19.50 -8.30 8.39
CA ILE A 106 -18.67 -7.52 9.32
C ILE A 106 -18.43 -6.14 8.71
N PRO A 107 -18.69 -5.03 9.42
CA PRO A 107 -18.32 -3.71 8.95
C PRO A 107 -16.83 -3.65 8.58
N TYR A 108 -16.53 -3.14 7.38
CA TYR A 108 -15.17 -3.19 6.79
C TYR A 108 -14.07 -2.71 7.75
N LEU A 109 -14.30 -1.58 8.44
CA LEU A 109 -13.33 -1.04 9.40
C LEU A 109 -13.07 -2.00 10.58
N LEU A 110 -14.11 -2.66 11.07
CA LEU A 110 -13.95 -3.65 12.16
C LEU A 110 -13.20 -4.88 11.68
N LEU A 111 -13.45 -5.34 10.47
CA LEU A 111 -12.71 -6.45 9.84
C LEU A 111 -11.22 -6.13 9.72
N VAL A 112 -10.88 -4.95 9.20
CA VAL A 112 -9.49 -4.48 9.08
C VAL A 112 -8.81 -4.44 10.44
N LEU A 113 -9.48 -3.87 11.46
CA LEU A 113 -8.93 -3.79 12.83
C LEU A 113 -8.74 -5.17 13.45
N ALA A 114 -9.69 -6.09 13.25
CA ALA A 114 -9.60 -7.45 13.77
C ALA A 114 -8.40 -8.21 13.15
N ILE A 115 -8.21 -8.12 11.83
CA ILE A 115 -7.06 -8.75 11.15
C ILE A 115 -5.76 -8.10 11.60
N ALA A 116 -5.71 -6.77 11.74
CA ALA A 116 -4.54 -6.07 12.24
C ALA A 116 -4.17 -6.50 13.66
N ALA A 117 -5.15 -6.70 14.52
CA ALA A 117 -4.95 -7.17 15.89
C ALA A 117 -4.40 -8.61 15.95
N VAL A 118 -4.82 -9.48 15.03
CA VAL A 118 -4.34 -10.87 14.93
C VAL A 118 -2.91 -10.92 14.41
N LEU A 119 -2.60 -10.13 13.37
CA LEU A 119 -1.27 -10.14 12.75
C LEU A 119 -0.18 -9.57 13.67
N GLN A 120 -0.50 -8.64 14.57
CA GLN A 120 0.38 -8.01 15.57
C GLN A 120 1.73 -7.50 15.02
N GLN A 121 1.94 -7.54 13.72
CA GLN A 121 3.17 -7.11 13.07
C GLN A 121 3.03 -5.69 12.55
N LYS A 122 4.06 -4.89 12.78
CA LYS A 122 4.16 -3.53 12.25
C LYS A 122 5.03 -3.57 10.99
N GLY A 123 4.50 -3.12 9.86
CA GLY A 123 5.28 -3.03 8.63
C GLY A 123 4.42 -3.03 7.36
N ILE A 124 5.08 -2.77 6.23
CA ILE A 124 4.46 -2.69 4.91
C ILE A 124 3.77 -4.01 4.54
N LEU A 125 4.39 -5.15 4.86
CA LEU A 125 3.84 -6.48 4.58
C LEU A 125 2.49 -6.70 5.26
N SER A 126 2.35 -6.27 6.53
CA SER A 126 1.08 -6.38 7.25
C SER A 126 -0.04 -5.58 6.60
N ILE A 127 0.27 -4.37 6.12
CA ILE A 127 -0.69 -3.53 5.41
C ILE A 127 -1.13 -4.21 4.11
N ILE A 128 -0.19 -4.74 3.34
CA ILE A 128 -0.46 -5.47 2.09
C ILE A 128 -1.38 -6.67 2.36
N LEU A 129 -1.07 -7.46 3.39
CA LEU A 129 -1.88 -8.63 3.75
C LEU A 129 -3.28 -8.23 4.20
N ILE A 130 -3.40 -7.22 5.05
CA ILE A 130 -4.72 -6.73 5.51
C ILE A 130 -5.57 -6.29 4.32
N LEU A 131 -5.04 -5.40 3.49
CA LEU A 131 -5.77 -4.86 2.34
C LEU A 131 -6.08 -5.94 1.28
N GLY A 132 -5.12 -6.82 0.99
CA GLY A 132 -5.29 -7.91 0.04
C GLY A 132 -6.34 -8.94 0.49
N LEU A 133 -6.29 -9.33 1.78
CA LEU A 133 -7.22 -10.29 2.37
C LEU A 133 -8.63 -9.71 2.63
N THR A 134 -8.79 -8.40 2.63
CA THR A 134 -10.11 -7.78 2.80
C THR A 134 -10.72 -7.28 1.48
N GLY A 135 -9.88 -6.94 0.48
CA GLY A 135 -10.31 -6.33 -0.78
C GLY A 135 -10.88 -7.30 -1.83
N TRP A 136 -10.75 -8.61 -1.66
CA TRP A 136 -11.15 -9.61 -2.66
C TRP A 136 -12.67 -9.70 -2.91
N THR A 137 -13.49 -9.26 -1.98
CA THR A 137 -14.95 -9.45 -2.01
C THR A 137 -15.63 -8.75 -3.19
N GLY A 138 -15.17 -7.55 -3.57
CA GLY A 138 -15.68 -6.82 -4.74
C GLY A 138 -15.41 -7.58 -6.03
N VAL A 139 -14.17 -8.01 -6.23
CA VAL A 139 -13.73 -8.78 -7.40
C VAL A 139 -14.46 -10.12 -7.49
N PHE A 140 -14.59 -10.84 -6.36
CA PHE A 140 -15.33 -12.11 -6.28
C PHE A 140 -16.73 -12.00 -6.87
N ARG A 141 -17.49 -11.01 -6.41
CA ARG A 141 -18.90 -10.84 -6.85
C ARG A 141 -19.00 -10.59 -8.34
N LEU A 142 -18.14 -9.73 -8.89
CA LEU A 142 -18.18 -9.41 -10.32
C LEU A 142 -17.73 -10.57 -11.19
N VAL A 143 -16.60 -11.18 -10.85
CA VAL A 143 -16.07 -12.33 -11.59
C VAL A 143 -17.04 -13.50 -11.54
N ARG A 144 -17.63 -13.79 -10.38
CA ARG A 144 -18.67 -14.84 -10.25
C ARG A 144 -19.83 -14.59 -11.20
N ALA A 145 -20.38 -13.37 -11.23
CA ALA A 145 -21.52 -13.03 -12.10
C ALA A 145 -21.17 -13.22 -13.59
N GLU A 146 -19.99 -12.79 -14.00
CA GLU A 146 -19.56 -12.96 -15.39
C GLU A 146 -19.28 -14.42 -15.73
N TYR A 147 -18.68 -15.21 -14.83
CA TYR A 147 -18.51 -16.64 -15.08
C TYR A 147 -19.85 -17.37 -15.23
N MET A 148 -20.84 -17.07 -14.38
CA MET A 148 -22.20 -17.63 -14.52
C MET A 148 -22.82 -17.30 -15.89
N LYS A 149 -22.67 -16.05 -16.34
CA LYS A 149 -23.15 -15.61 -17.66
C LYS A 149 -22.44 -16.32 -18.81
N HIS A 150 -21.11 -16.47 -18.71
CA HIS A 150 -20.32 -17.10 -19.77
C HIS A 150 -20.48 -18.62 -19.84
N THR A 151 -20.70 -19.30 -18.71
CA THR A 151 -20.95 -20.75 -18.71
C THR A 151 -22.19 -21.16 -19.53
N ALA A 152 -23.18 -20.27 -19.68
CA ALA A 152 -24.36 -20.46 -20.47
C ALA A 152 -24.20 -20.10 -21.98
N ARG A 153 -23.03 -19.55 -22.36
CA ARG A 153 -22.79 -19.15 -23.76
C ARG A 153 -22.51 -20.34 -24.67
N GLU A 154 -22.95 -20.23 -25.93
CA GLU A 154 -22.86 -21.30 -26.96
C GLU A 154 -21.42 -21.82 -27.14
N TYR A 155 -20.42 -20.95 -27.15
CA TYR A 155 -19.02 -21.37 -27.33
C TYR A 155 -18.50 -22.25 -26.17
N VAL A 156 -18.99 -22.04 -24.94
CA VAL A 156 -18.63 -22.88 -23.79
C VAL A 156 -19.37 -24.21 -23.85
N LEU A 157 -20.65 -24.18 -24.27
CA LEU A 157 -21.43 -25.39 -24.48
C LEU A 157 -20.87 -26.26 -25.62
N ALA A 158 -20.43 -25.65 -26.73
CA ALA A 158 -19.73 -26.32 -27.80
C ALA A 158 -18.42 -26.97 -27.33
N ALA A 159 -17.61 -26.23 -26.56
CA ALA A 159 -16.38 -26.77 -25.95
C ALA A 159 -16.68 -27.95 -25.00
N LYS A 160 -17.79 -27.91 -24.27
CA LYS A 160 -18.26 -29.03 -23.45
C LYS A 160 -18.64 -30.24 -24.28
N ALA A 161 -19.36 -30.04 -25.40
CA ALA A 161 -19.83 -31.11 -26.29
C ALA A 161 -18.67 -31.88 -26.94
N ILE A 162 -17.56 -31.21 -27.26
CA ILE A 162 -16.35 -31.85 -27.82
C ILE A 162 -15.38 -32.37 -26.74
N GLY A 163 -15.79 -32.40 -25.45
CA GLY A 163 -15.06 -33.06 -24.39
C GLY A 163 -13.90 -32.23 -23.78
N VAL A 164 -13.85 -30.89 -23.96
CA VAL A 164 -12.84 -30.04 -23.33
C VAL A 164 -13.01 -30.10 -21.81
N SER A 165 -11.89 -30.26 -21.08
CA SER A 165 -11.87 -30.36 -19.61
C SER A 165 -12.34 -29.06 -18.94
N ASN A 166 -12.88 -29.17 -17.72
CA ASN A 166 -13.40 -28.03 -16.94
C ASN A 166 -12.37 -26.93 -16.75
N LEU A 167 -11.13 -27.27 -16.35
CA LEU A 167 -10.06 -26.30 -16.15
C LEU A 167 -9.72 -25.55 -17.44
N ARG A 168 -9.64 -26.26 -18.55
CA ARG A 168 -9.36 -25.64 -19.85
C ARG A 168 -10.51 -24.71 -20.28
N ARG A 169 -11.76 -25.08 -20.04
CA ARG A 169 -12.91 -24.19 -20.30
C ARG A 169 -12.85 -22.94 -19.43
N MET A 170 -12.55 -23.09 -18.14
CA MET A 170 -12.43 -21.95 -17.22
C MET A 170 -11.33 -20.97 -17.63
N PHE A 171 -10.10 -21.48 -17.79
CA PHE A 171 -8.94 -20.60 -17.93
C PHE A 171 -8.63 -20.19 -19.37
N VAL A 172 -8.97 -21.04 -20.36
CA VAL A 172 -8.65 -20.77 -21.77
C VAL A 172 -9.82 -20.16 -22.53
N HIS A 173 -11.05 -20.54 -22.20
CA HIS A 173 -12.21 -20.07 -22.96
C HIS A 173 -13.00 -18.96 -22.25
N ILE A 174 -13.12 -19.00 -20.93
CA ILE A 174 -13.91 -17.99 -20.17
C ILE A 174 -13.02 -16.87 -19.66
N PHE A 175 -11.91 -17.19 -18.97
CA PHE A 175 -11.05 -16.21 -18.30
C PHE A 175 -10.60 -15.07 -19.21
N PRO A 176 -10.14 -15.26 -20.47
CA PRO A 176 -9.74 -14.14 -21.31
C PRO A 176 -10.87 -13.13 -21.57
N ASN A 177 -12.13 -13.61 -21.63
CA ASN A 177 -13.29 -12.76 -21.83
C ASN A 177 -13.75 -12.02 -20.57
N VAL A 178 -13.32 -12.47 -19.38
CA VAL A 178 -13.68 -11.90 -18.08
C VAL A 178 -12.52 -11.10 -17.46
N SER A 179 -11.28 -11.32 -17.91
CA SER A 179 -10.08 -10.74 -17.33
C SER A 179 -10.10 -9.20 -17.28
N HIS A 180 -10.68 -8.54 -18.27
CA HIS A 180 -10.81 -7.08 -18.30
C HIS A 180 -11.64 -6.54 -17.13
N ILE A 181 -12.61 -7.27 -16.63
CA ILE A 181 -13.44 -6.88 -15.48
C ILE A 181 -12.64 -6.95 -14.18
N ALA A 182 -11.79 -7.97 -14.04
CA ALA A 182 -10.90 -8.11 -12.88
C ALA A 182 -9.81 -7.02 -12.84
N LEU A 183 -9.42 -6.45 -14.00
CA LEU A 183 -8.40 -5.41 -14.10
C LEU A 183 -8.92 -3.99 -13.90
N VAL A 184 -10.22 -3.75 -14.07
CA VAL A 184 -10.84 -2.41 -13.96
C VAL A 184 -11.28 -2.09 -12.53
N GLN A 185 -11.22 -3.04 -11.61
CA GLN A 185 -11.51 -2.84 -10.18
C GLN A 185 -10.32 -2.30 -9.41
#